data_875ca64ac54593e6e403f30b7c499467
#
_entry.id   875ca64ac54593e6e403f30b7c499467
#
_cell.length_a   1.000
_cell.length_b   1.000
_cell.length_c   1.000
_cell.angle_alpha   90.00
_cell.angle_beta   90.00
_cell.angle_gamma   90.00
#
_symmetry.space_group_name_H-M   'P 1'
#
loop_
_entity.id
_entity.type
_entity.pdbx_description
1 polymer ?
#
loop_
_entity_poly.entity_id
_entity_poly.type
_entity_poly.pdbx_seq_one_letter_code
_entity_poly.pdbx_strand_id
1 'polypeptide(L)'
;RVGITDFSVDYSSPAVRGRKIFGGLLPFDKLWRTGANASTKLTASRDFTFGETAVPKGTYSVFSIPGASSWTVILNKNADASADEYDAKNDAARVTVKPETIAARERMTFLFVDTTESTAHLDLEWDTVRISVPLKVDTQAQVMAGIDETMAEAWRPSYQAGRYMVESGGNIDTALQYLDTSIGIKSTWWNNWWRAQALAKKGRTADAIAAGEKALQLGKGNETFEQFFKADVQKTVDGWKKG
;
A
#
# COMPACT_ATOMS: atom_id res chain seq x y z
N ARG A 1 6.69 8.77 10.65
CA ARG A 1 5.49 7.90 10.60
C ARG A 1 4.32 8.61 11.27
N VAL A 2 3.14 8.53 10.65
CA VAL A 2 1.86 8.99 11.23
C VAL A 2 0.92 7.79 11.28
N GLY A 3 0.49 7.38 12.47
CA GLY A 3 -0.18 6.10 12.64
C GLY A 3 0.65 4.94 12.08
N ILE A 4 0.10 4.22 11.11
CA ILE A 4 0.80 3.14 10.40
C ILE A 4 1.26 3.54 8.98
N THR A 5 1.17 4.84 8.64
CA THR A 5 1.61 5.39 7.35
C THR A 5 3.02 5.97 7.47
N ASP A 6 3.94 5.47 6.66
CA ASP A 6 5.28 6.04 6.54
C ASP A 6 5.27 7.16 5.51
N PHE A 7 5.87 8.29 5.87
CA PHE A 7 6.13 9.41 4.97
C PHE A 7 7.62 9.66 4.86
N SER A 8 8.08 10.01 3.66
CA SER A 8 9.45 10.47 3.43
C SER A 8 9.46 11.62 2.44
N VAL A 9 10.42 12.54 2.61
CA VAL A 9 10.71 13.58 1.63
C VAL A 9 12.15 13.42 1.15
N ASP A 10 12.31 13.27 -0.16
CA ASP A 10 13.62 13.27 -0.82
C ASP A 10 13.79 14.59 -1.55
N TYR A 11 14.83 15.35 -1.19
CA TYR A 11 15.03 16.71 -1.68
C TYR A 11 16.48 17.16 -1.66
N SER A 12 16.80 18.14 -2.50
CA SER A 12 18.06 18.86 -2.43
C SER A 12 17.90 20.09 -1.54
N SER A 13 18.79 20.27 -0.56
CA SER A 13 18.75 21.32 0.44
C SER A 13 19.67 22.50 0.06
N PRO A 14 19.16 23.54 -0.64
CA PRO A 14 19.96 24.74 -0.94
C PRO A 14 20.19 25.59 0.30
N ALA A 15 21.27 26.38 0.28
CA ALA A 15 21.64 27.33 1.32
C ALA A 15 21.27 28.76 0.92
N VAL A 16 21.02 29.64 1.90
CA VAL A 16 20.74 31.08 1.69
C VAL A 16 21.95 31.81 1.13
N ARG A 17 23.12 31.63 1.72
CA ARG A 17 24.39 32.28 1.31
C ARG A 17 24.27 33.80 1.14
N GLY A 18 23.60 34.46 2.08
CA GLY A 18 23.41 35.91 2.06
C GLY A 18 22.50 36.44 0.95
N ARG A 19 21.80 35.58 0.20
CA ARG A 19 20.91 36.01 -0.88
C ARG A 19 19.51 36.31 -0.33
N LYS A 20 18.79 37.21 -0.96
CA LYS A 20 17.35 37.33 -0.77
C LYS A 20 16.68 36.19 -1.49
N ILE A 21 16.01 35.30 -0.74
CA ILE A 21 15.40 34.10 -1.30
C ILE A 21 14.04 34.43 -1.92
N PHE A 22 13.03 34.68 -1.11
CA PHE A 22 11.67 34.92 -1.59
C PHE A 22 11.49 36.36 -2.06
N GLY A 23 10.95 36.54 -3.28
CA GLY A 23 10.91 37.84 -3.96
C GLY A 23 12.29 38.30 -4.48
N GLY A 24 13.28 37.41 -4.51
CA GLY A 24 14.61 37.60 -5.07
C GLY A 24 15.01 36.41 -5.94
N LEU A 25 15.76 35.45 -5.39
CA LEU A 25 16.13 34.21 -6.07
C LEU A 25 14.90 33.42 -6.59
N LEU A 26 13.87 33.38 -5.79
CA LEU A 26 12.55 32.82 -6.14
C LEU A 26 11.55 33.97 -6.27
N PRO A 27 11.17 34.34 -7.49
CA PRO A 27 10.17 35.39 -7.71
C PRO A 27 8.81 34.91 -7.13
N PHE A 28 8.05 35.85 -6.58
CA PHE A 28 6.67 35.55 -6.16
C PHE A 28 5.77 35.18 -7.35
N ASP A 29 4.77 34.39 -7.08
CA ASP A 29 3.73 33.95 -8.03
C ASP A 29 4.29 33.13 -9.22
N LYS A 30 5.46 32.52 -9.03
CA LYS A 30 6.09 31.63 -10.02
C LYS A 30 6.19 30.21 -9.47
N LEU A 31 5.97 29.24 -10.36
CA LEU A 31 6.11 27.84 -10.03
C LEU A 31 7.58 27.52 -9.68
N TRP A 32 7.77 26.79 -8.61
CA TRP A 32 9.06 26.31 -8.12
C TRP A 32 8.96 24.81 -7.77
N ARG A 33 9.98 24.02 -8.15
CA ARG A 33 10.09 22.58 -7.83
C ARG A 33 10.36 22.29 -6.35
N THR A 34 10.20 23.28 -5.48
CA THR A 34 10.32 23.21 -4.01
C THR A 34 11.64 22.61 -3.53
N GLY A 35 12.74 22.97 -4.20
CA GLY A 35 14.09 22.48 -3.94
C GLY A 35 15.11 23.00 -4.95
N ALA A 36 16.21 22.28 -5.07
CA ALA A 36 17.27 22.49 -6.03
C ALA A 36 17.60 21.20 -6.77
N ASN A 37 18.24 21.28 -7.93
CA ASN A 37 18.62 20.13 -8.76
C ASN A 37 17.41 19.29 -9.19
N ALA A 38 17.31 18.04 -8.71
CA ALA A 38 16.17 17.18 -8.97
C ALA A 38 14.90 17.66 -8.25
N SER A 39 13.76 17.17 -8.70
CA SER A 39 12.46 17.44 -8.08
C SER A 39 12.40 16.90 -6.66
N THR A 40 11.84 17.68 -5.76
CA THR A 40 11.51 17.22 -4.41
C THR A 40 10.36 16.22 -4.50
N LYS A 41 10.49 15.10 -3.79
CA LYS A 41 9.48 14.01 -3.78
C LYS A 41 8.93 13.79 -2.38
N LEU A 42 7.62 13.70 -2.28
CA LEU A 42 6.91 13.19 -1.10
C LEU A 42 6.44 11.77 -1.40
N THR A 43 6.82 10.81 -0.57
CA THR A 43 6.33 9.43 -0.66
C THR A 43 5.48 9.11 0.56
N ALA A 44 4.32 8.48 0.33
CA ALA A 44 3.44 7.96 1.36
C ALA A 44 3.17 6.47 1.14
N SER A 45 3.31 5.65 2.19
CA SER A 45 3.11 4.19 2.11
C SER A 45 1.64 3.76 2.06
N ARG A 46 0.72 4.66 2.41
CA ARG A 46 -0.75 4.45 2.43
C ARG A 46 -1.45 5.72 2.02
N ASP A 47 -2.74 5.61 1.72
CA ASP A 47 -3.60 6.75 1.39
C ASP A 47 -3.63 7.76 2.54
N PHE A 48 -3.67 9.03 2.20
CA PHE A 48 -3.61 10.13 3.16
C PHE A 48 -4.40 11.34 2.66
N THR A 49 -4.54 12.34 3.51
CA THR A 49 -5.10 13.65 3.15
C THR A 49 -4.01 14.70 3.20
N PHE A 50 -3.84 15.47 2.13
CA PHE A 50 -2.94 16.60 1.99
C PHE A 50 -3.75 17.88 2.04
N GLY A 51 -3.64 18.65 3.13
CA GLY A 51 -4.60 19.69 3.43
C GLY A 51 -5.99 19.11 3.65
N GLU A 52 -6.89 19.31 2.69
CA GLU A 52 -8.26 18.76 2.69
C GLU A 52 -8.51 17.76 1.55
N THR A 53 -7.49 17.52 0.71
CA THR A 53 -7.61 16.65 -0.46
C THR A 53 -7.14 15.25 -0.16
N ALA A 54 -7.98 14.25 -0.44
CA ALA A 54 -7.60 12.83 -0.36
C ALA A 54 -6.62 12.48 -1.47
N VAL A 55 -5.51 11.85 -1.10
CA VAL A 55 -4.39 11.50 -1.99
C VAL A 55 -4.07 10.01 -1.81
N PRO A 56 -4.04 9.20 -2.88
CA PRO A 56 -3.62 7.81 -2.81
C PRO A 56 -2.17 7.64 -2.34
N LYS A 57 -1.85 6.46 -1.82
CA LYS A 57 -0.45 6.07 -1.58
C LYS A 57 0.38 6.20 -2.86
N GLY A 58 1.63 6.62 -2.72
CA GLY A 58 2.52 6.78 -3.88
C GLY A 58 3.62 7.79 -3.65
N THR A 59 4.35 8.08 -4.72
CA THR A 59 5.39 9.10 -4.75
C THR A 59 4.95 10.23 -5.67
N TYR A 60 5.07 11.46 -5.19
CA TYR A 60 4.62 12.68 -5.86
C TYR A 60 5.77 13.69 -5.91
N SER A 61 5.93 14.39 -7.02
CA SER A 61 6.77 15.58 -7.01
C SER A 61 6.06 16.71 -6.28
N VAL A 62 6.84 17.49 -5.53
CA VAL A 62 6.34 18.62 -4.75
C VAL A 62 6.70 19.91 -5.49
N PHE A 63 5.68 20.65 -5.89
CA PHE A 63 5.83 21.99 -6.41
C PHE A 63 5.22 23.02 -5.44
N SER A 64 5.68 24.24 -5.52
CA SER A 64 5.06 25.35 -4.82
C SER A 64 5.07 26.62 -5.65
N ILE A 65 4.13 27.50 -5.35
CA ILE A 65 4.04 28.85 -5.89
C ILE A 65 4.13 29.80 -4.69
N PRO A 66 5.33 30.30 -4.36
CA PRO A 66 5.53 31.25 -3.28
C PRO A 66 4.81 32.56 -3.58
N GLY A 67 4.02 33.07 -2.65
CA GLY A 67 3.45 34.41 -2.70
C GLY A 67 3.82 35.19 -1.44
N ALA A 68 3.65 36.51 -1.44
CA ALA A 68 4.01 37.34 -0.30
C ALA A 68 3.15 37.06 0.95
N SER A 69 1.87 36.72 0.76
CA SER A 69 0.89 36.49 1.85
C SER A 69 0.30 35.09 1.88
N SER A 70 0.44 34.31 0.81
CA SER A 70 -0.04 32.94 0.71
C SER A 70 0.80 32.15 -0.29
N TRP A 71 0.96 30.85 -0.03
CA TRP A 71 1.64 29.92 -0.91
C TRP A 71 0.67 28.86 -1.39
N THR A 72 0.83 28.39 -2.62
CA THR A 72 0.19 27.17 -3.08
C THR A 72 1.23 26.05 -3.07
N VAL A 73 0.95 24.94 -2.36
CA VAL A 73 1.77 23.72 -2.38
C VAL A 73 1.03 22.66 -3.17
N ILE A 74 1.74 21.97 -4.06
CA ILE A 74 1.16 21.08 -5.06
C ILE A 74 1.84 19.72 -4.97
N LEU A 75 1.05 18.65 -4.97
CA LEU A 75 1.52 17.29 -5.24
C LEU A 75 1.16 16.91 -6.67
N ASN A 76 2.15 16.52 -7.47
CA ASN A 76 1.95 16.14 -8.85
C ASN A 76 2.30 14.66 -9.04
N LYS A 77 1.48 13.92 -9.81
CA LYS A 77 1.60 12.47 -10.03
C LYS A 77 2.84 12.09 -10.84
N ASN A 78 3.38 13.01 -11.65
CA ASN A 78 4.67 12.79 -12.30
C ASN A 78 5.79 13.06 -11.29
N ALA A 79 6.24 12.01 -10.60
CA ALA A 79 7.21 12.11 -9.51
C ALA A 79 8.59 12.65 -9.93
N ASP A 80 8.91 12.59 -11.21
CA ASP A 80 10.20 13.02 -11.77
C ASP A 80 10.11 14.34 -12.56
N ALA A 81 8.93 14.97 -12.61
CA ALA A 81 8.73 16.19 -13.38
C ALA A 81 9.65 17.33 -12.91
N SER A 82 10.40 17.90 -13.83
CA SER A 82 11.06 19.20 -13.64
C SER A 82 10.02 20.34 -13.68
N ALA A 83 10.45 21.56 -13.36
CA ALA A 83 9.55 22.72 -13.44
C ALA A 83 9.06 22.98 -14.88
N ASP A 84 9.89 22.66 -15.88
CA ASP A 84 9.55 22.83 -17.30
C ASP A 84 8.62 21.73 -17.84
N GLU A 85 8.59 20.56 -17.15
CA GLU A 85 7.74 19.42 -17.50
C GLU A 85 6.45 19.38 -16.64
N TYR A 86 6.24 20.38 -15.82
CA TYR A 86 5.05 20.45 -14.98
C TYR A 86 3.77 20.59 -15.83
N ASP A 87 2.82 19.67 -15.59
CA ASP A 87 1.48 19.74 -16.15
C ASP A 87 0.46 19.67 -15.01
N ALA A 88 -0.35 20.72 -14.87
CA ALA A 88 -1.40 20.83 -13.85
C ALA A 88 -2.48 19.72 -13.95
N LYS A 89 -2.62 19.04 -15.10
CA LYS A 89 -3.53 17.89 -15.24
C LYS A 89 -3.09 16.69 -14.39
N ASN A 90 -1.82 16.64 -14.05
CA ASN A 90 -1.25 15.60 -13.20
C ASN A 90 -1.27 15.96 -11.71
N ASP A 91 -1.87 17.09 -11.31
CA ASP A 91 -1.96 17.44 -9.91
C ASP A 91 -2.86 16.44 -9.15
N ALA A 92 -2.33 15.91 -8.07
CA ALA A 92 -3.06 15.06 -7.14
C ALA A 92 -3.72 15.91 -6.05
N ALA A 93 -3.05 16.98 -5.61
CA ALA A 93 -3.57 17.90 -4.60
C ALA A 93 -2.94 19.29 -4.76
N ARG A 94 -3.71 20.30 -4.35
CA ARG A 94 -3.27 21.69 -4.20
C ARG A 94 -3.76 22.22 -2.86
N VAL A 95 -2.87 22.82 -2.09
CA VAL A 95 -3.19 23.40 -0.78
C VAL A 95 -2.66 24.81 -0.71
N THR A 96 -3.49 25.73 -0.26
CA THR A 96 -3.08 27.11 0.01
C THR A 96 -2.76 27.25 1.50
N VAL A 97 -1.54 27.73 1.81
CA VAL A 97 -1.06 27.94 3.18
C VAL A 97 -0.52 29.36 3.34
N LYS A 98 -0.54 29.87 4.56
CA LYS A 98 0.07 31.17 4.88
C LYS A 98 1.51 30.97 5.30
N PRO A 99 2.46 31.77 4.77
CA PRO A 99 3.83 31.76 5.27
C PRO A 99 3.89 32.39 6.66
N GLU A 100 4.74 31.82 7.51
CA GLU A 100 5.05 32.33 8.83
C GLU A 100 6.50 32.79 8.90
N THR A 101 6.78 33.82 9.71
CA THR A 101 8.16 34.28 9.96
C THR A 101 8.79 33.46 11.08
N ILE A 102 9.98 32.94 10.83
CA ILE A 102 10.77 32.15 11.79
C ILE A 102 12.16 32.73 11.97
N ALA A 103 12.94 32.21 12.92
CA ALA A 103 14.36 32.46 13.01
C ALA A 103 15.05 31.97 11.73
N ALA A 104 16.06 32.70 11.27
CA ALA A 104 16.76 32.45 10.00
C ALA A 104 17.31 31.00 9.95
N ARG A 105 16.91 30.27 8.93
CA ARG A 105 17.39 28.92 8.63
C ARG A 105 18.22 28.94 7.34
N GLU A 106 19.50 28.71 7.48
CA GLU A 106 20.47 28.80 6.37
C GLU A 106 20.20 27.71 5.29
N ARG A 107 19.87 26.49 5.70
CA ARG A 107 19.58 25.37 4.80
C ARG A 107 18.09 25.12 4.71
N MET A 108 17.55 25.02 3.48
CA MET A 108 16.18 24.59 3.26
C MET A 108 15.96 23.21 3.90
N THR A 109 14.93 23.10 4.70
CA THR A 109 14.67 21.89 5.49
C THR A 109 13.20 21.54 5.43
N PHE A 110 12.90 20.26 5.15
CA PHE A 110 11.59 19.69 5.40
C PHE A 110 11.55 19.02 6.77
N LEU A 111 10.44 19.16 7.47
CA LEU A 111 10.21 18.59 8.81
C LEU A 111 8.81 17.99 8.87
N PHE A 112 8.68 16.86 9.57
CA PHE A 112 7.38 16.39 10.02
C PHE A 112 7.24 16.76 11.48
N VAL A 113 6.27 17.62 11.78
CA VAL A 113 6.05 18.17 13.12
C VAL A 113 4.63 17.88 13.61
N ASP A 114 4.37 18.08 14.90
CA ASP A 114 3.07 17.90 15.54
C ASP A 114 2.43 16.53 15.24
N THR A 115 3.28 15.51 15.22
CA THR A 115 2.88 14.15 14.85
C THR A 115 2.04 13.51 15.94
N THR A 116 0.86 13.03 15.56
CA THR A 116 -0.07 12.26 16.39
C THR A 116 -0.32 10.87 15.77
N GLU A 117 -1.29 10.14 16.29
CA GLU A 117 -1.71 8.86 15.70
C GLU A 117 -2.33 9.00 14.29
N SER A 118 -2.88 10.17 13.95
CA SER A 118 -3.61 10.36 12.68
C SER A 118 -3.30 11.67 11.96
N THR A 119 -2.46 12.53 12.54
CA THR A 119 -2.12 13.83 11.94
C THR A 119 -0.65 14.14 12.06
N ALA A 120 -0.15 14.97 11.17
CA ALA A 120 1.13 15.66 11.26
C ALA A 120 1.05 16.94 10.43
N HIS A 121 2.09 17.77 10.52
CA HIS A 121 2.31 18.83 9.56
C HIS A 121 3.61 18.55 8.79
N LEU A 122 3.59 18.84 7.50
CA LEU A 122 4.78 18.90 6.68
C LEU A 122 5.21 20.36 6.58
N ASP A 123 6.26 20.70 7.30
CA ASP A 123 6.85 22.04 7.27
C ASP A 123 7.98 22.12 6.24
N LEU A 124 8.03 23.22 5.53
CA LEU A 124 9.18 23.67 4.75
C LEU A 124 9.72 24.96 5.40
N GLU A 125 10.95 24.91 5.85
CA GLU A 125 11.64 26.06 6.43
C GLU A 125 12.86 26.46 5.61
N TRP A 126 12.95 27.72 5.22
CA TRP A 126 14.13 28.28 4.55
C TRP A 126 14.18 29.79 4.72
N ASP A 127 15.40 30.34 4.90
CA ASP A 127 15.59 31.75 5.26
C ASP A 127 14.80 32.11 6.52
N THR A 128 13.92 33.06 6.47
CA THR A 128 13.05 33.47 7.59
C THR A 128 11.59 33.03 7.40
N VAL A 129 11.34 32.08 6.49
CA VAL A 129 10.00 31.65 6.13
C VAL A 129 9.78 30.18 6.48
N ARG A 130 8.63 29.88 7.09
CA ARG A 130 8.04 28.55 7.24
C ARG A 130 6.69 28.52 6.53
N ILE A 131 6.42 27.45 5.81
CA ILE A 131 5.06 27.04 5.43
C ILE A 131 4.77 25.70 6.04
N SER A 132 3.52 25.46 6.41
CA SER A 132 3.08 24.25 7.10
C SER A 132 1.84 23.66 6.39
N VAL A 133 1.93 22.43 5.94
CA VAL A 133 0.84 21.73 5.26
C VAL A 133 0.31 20.62 6.17
N PRO A 134 -0.97 20.63 6.55
CA PRO A 134 -1.54 19.57 7.37
C PRO A 134 -1.63 18.25 6.58
N LEU A 135 -1.23 17.17 7.24
CA LEU A 135 -1.36 15.78 6.79
C LEU A 135 -2.31 15.06 7.73
N LYS A 136 -3.20 14.22 7.17
CA LYS A 136 -4.08 13.34 7.95
C LYS A 136 -4.06 11.94 7.37
N VAL A 137 -4.22 10.95 8.24
CA VAL A 137 -4.40 9.54 7.88
C VAL A 137 -5.58 8.97 8.68
N ASP A 138 -6.34 8.08 8.09
CA ASP A 138 -7.34 7.31 8.82
C ASP A 138 -6.69 6.05 9.38
N THR A 139 -5.98 6.21 10.49
CA THR A 139 -5.24 5.11 11.15
C THR A 139 -6.16 3.95 11.52
N GLN A 140 -7.36 4.25 12.03
CA GLN A 140 -8.30 3.21 12.42
C GLN A 140 -8.77 2.38 11.22
N ALA A 141 -9.20 3.04 10.15
CA ALA A 141 -9.61 2.33 8.94
C ALA A 141 -8.46 1.55 8.32
N GLN A 142 -7.25 2.11 8.30
CA GLN A 142 -6.06 1.44 7.77
C GLN A 142 -5.67 0.20 8.60
N VAL A 143 -5.76 0.27 9.92
CA VAL A 143 -5.50 -0.86 10.82
C VAL A 143 -6.56 -1.94 10.62
N MET A 144 -7.85 -1.57 10.59
CA MET A 144 -8.93 -2.54 10.38
C MET A 144 -8.80 -3.25 9.02
N ALA A 145 -8.52 -2.51 7.96
CA ALA A 145 -8.28 -3.11 6.64
C ALA A 145 -7.10 -4.09 6.65
N GLY A 146 -6.00 -3.77 7.35
CA GLY A 146 -4.86 -4.67 7.50
C GLY A 146 -5.18 -5.92 8.32
N ILE A 147 -6.00 -5.80 9.36
CA ILE A 147 -6.51 -6.94 10.12
C ILE A 147 -7.38 -7.83 9.24
N ASP A 148 -8.33 -7.24 8.50
CA ASP A 148 -9.24 -7.99 7.62
C ASP A 148 -8.46 -8.72 6.51
N GLU A 149 -7.46 -8.08 5.92
CA GLU A 149 -6.58 -8.72 4.92
C GLU A 149 -5.81 -9.90 5.54
N THR A 150 -5.22 -9.71 6.72
CA THR A 150 -4.49 -10.77 7.43
C THR A 150 -5.40 -11.92 7.79
N MET A 151 -6.59 -11.65 8.30
CA MET A 151 -7.58 -12.66 8.65
C MET A 151 -8.11 -13.40 7.41
N ALA A 152 -8.31 -12.70 6.30
CA ALA A 152 -8.74 -13.31 5.04
C ALA A 152 -7.74 -14.33 4.49
N GLU A 153 -6.45 -14.17 4.81
CA GLU A 153 -5.37 -15.04 4.37
C GLU A 153 -4.89 -16.04 5.44
N ALA A 154 -5.43 -15.98 6.67
CA ALA A 154 -5.02 -16.82 7.81
C ALA A 154 -5.18 -18.34 7.57
N TRP A 155 -6.01 -18.74 6.60
CA TRP A 155 -6.15 -20.12 6.19
C TRP A 155 -4.92 -20.72 5.48
N ARG A 156 -4.08 -19.87 4.86
CA ARG A 156 -2.97 -20.31 3.99
C ARG A 156 -1.87 -21.08 4.70
N PRO A 157 -1.36 -20.68 5.88
CA PRO A 157 -0.29 -21.44 6.56
C PRO A 157 -0.68 -22.89 6.83
N SER A 158 -1.88 -23.11 7.37
CA SER A 158 -2.39 -24.48 7.61
C SER A 158 -2.61 -25.24 6.31
N TYR A 159 -3.13 -24.61 5.27
CA TYR A 159 -3.24 -25.23 3.94
C TYR A 159 -1.87 -25.67 3.40
N GLN A 160 -0.86 -24.80 3.46
CA GLN A 160 0.49 -25.10 2.96
C GLN A 160 1.14 -26.25 3.71
N ALA A 161 0.99 -26.29 5.04
CA ALA A 161 1.49 -27.37 5.87
C ALA A 161 0.82 -28.70 5.51
N GLY A 162 -0.50 -28.73 5.40
CA GLY A 162 -1.24 -29.93 5.02
C GLY A 162 -0.90 -30.41 3.61
N ARG A 163 -0.84 -29.50 2.64
CA ARG A 163 -0.41 -29.80 1.28
C ARG A 163 0.98 -30.43 1.24
N TYR A 164 1.96 -29.80 1.88
CA TYR A 164 3.34 -30.30 1.93
C TYR A 164 3.40 -31.73 2.46
N MET A 165 2.68 -32.01 3.55
CA MET A 165 2.64 -33.37 4.12
C MET A 165 2.03 -34.39 3.17
N VAL A 166 0.99 -34.03 2.41
CA VAL A 166 0.41 -34.93 1.41
C VAL A 166 1.37 -35.19 0.26
N GLU A 167 2.07 -34.17 -0.22
CA GLU A 167 3.05 -34.27 -1.32
C GLU A 167 4.30 -35.04 -0.92
N SER A 168 4.84 -34.77 0.28
CA SER A 168 6.09 -35.41 0.76
C SER A 168 5.92 -36.83 1.32
N GLY A 169 4.69 -37.34 1.39
CA GLY A 169 4.42 -38.63 2.00
C GLY A 169 4.51 -38.63 3.52
N GLY A 170 4.32 -37.48 4.15
CA GLY A 170 4.29 -37.33 5.61
C GLY A 170 3.05 -37.97 6.26
N ASN A 171 2.87 -37.69 7.56
CA ASN A 171 1.74 -38.25 8.31
C ASN A 171 0.40 -37.67 7.80
N ILE A 172 -0.42 -38.55 7.22
CA ILE A 172 -1.68 -38.14 6.58
C ILE A 172 -2.73 -37.66 7.61
N ASP A 173 -2.71 -38.17 8.84
CA ASP A 173 -3.64 -37.70 9.88
C ASP A 173 -3.30 -36.28 10.31
N THR A 174 -2.02 -35.95 10.45
CA THR A 174 -1.56 -34.59 10.70
C THR A 174 -1.86 -33.67 9.50
N ALA A 175 -1.69 -34.14 8.27
CA ALA A 175 -2.06 -33.39 7.08
C ALA A 175 -3.55 -33.03 7.07
N LEU A 176 -4.42 -34.00 7.41
CA LEU A 176 -5.87 -33.77 7.53
C LEU A 176 -6.21 -32.74 8.60
N GLN A 177 -5.55 -32.79 9.78
CA GLN A 177 -5.75 -31.78 10.84
C GLN A 177 -5.43 -30.36 10.36
N TYR A 178 -4.32 -30.18 9.66
CA TYR A 178 -3.96 -28.88 9.07
C TYR A 178 -4.95 -28.42 8.00
N LEU A 179 -5.40 -29.34 7.12
CA LEU A 179 -6.35 -29.01 6.06
C LEU A 179 -7.75 -28.70 6.64
N ASP A 180 -8.19 -29.42 7.68
CA ASP A 180 -9.45 -29.15 8.38
C ASP A 180 -9.39 -27.81 9.12
N THR A 181 -8.26 -27.46 9.75
CA THR A 181 -8.02 -26.14 10.34
C THR A 181 -8.11 -25.03 9.28
N SER A 182 -7.46 -25.22 8.14
CA SER A 182 -7.52 -24.29 7.02
C SER A 182 -8.94 -24.07 6.50
N ILE A 183 -9.70 -25.15 6.33
CA ILE A 183 -11.10 -25.13 5.87
C ILE A 183 -12.00 -24.45 6.89
N GLY A 184 -11.76 -24.66 8.19
CA GLY A 184 -12.49 -23.99 9.27
C GLY A 184 -12.33 -22.46 9.26
N ILE A 185 -11.18 -21.95 8.82
CA ILE A 185 -10.94 -20.51 8.66
C ILE A 185 -11.61 -20.01 7.37
N LYS A 186 -11.28 -20.62 6.23
CA LYS A 186 -11.83 -20.28 4.92
C LYS A 186 -11.86 -21.50 4.02
N SER A 187 -13.04 -21.95 3.65
CA SER A 187 -13.21 -23.07 2.71
C SER A 187 -12.95 -22.56 1.28
N THR A 188 -11.94 -23.11 0.63
CA THR A 188 -11.49 -22.80 -0.73
C THR A 188 -11.41 -24.07 -1.55
N TRP A 189 -11.35 -23.96 -2.89
CA TRP A 189 -11.11 -25.12 -3.72
C TRP A 189 -9.73 -25.74 -3.47
N TRP A 190 -8.71 -24.93 -3.12
CA TRP A 190 -7.37 -25.41 -2.81
C TRP A 190 -7.33 -26.39 -1.64
N ASN A 191 -7.86 -25.98 -0.47
CA ASN A 191 -7.77 -26.79 0.73
C ASN A 191 -8.72 -28.00 0.69
N ASN A 192 -9.89 -27.90 0.04
CA ASN A 192 -10.76 -29.03 -0.18
C ASN A 192 -10.16 -30.05 -1.15
N TRP A 193 -9.47 -29.62 -2.20
CA TRP A 193 -8.78 -30.52 -3.11
C TRP A 193 -7.67 -31.32 -2.41
N TRP A 194 -6.81 -30.65 -1.63
CA TRP A 194 -5.77 -31.35 -0.91
C TRP A 194 -6.29 -32.24 0.21
N ARG A 195 -7.40 -31.87 0.83
CA ARG A 195 -8.12 -32.74 1.75
C ARG A 195 -8.62 -34.02 1.05
N ALA A 196 -9.16 -33.87 -0.16
CA ALA A 196 -9.59 -35.01 -0.97
C ALA A 196 -8.43 -35.96 -1.26
N GLN A 197 -7.27 -35.43 -1.65
CA GLN A 197 -6.06 -36.24 -1.89
C GLN A 197 -5.58 -36.95 -0.62
N ALA A 198 -5.59 -36.29 0.52
CA ALA A 198 -5.24 -36.89 1.81
C ALA A 198 -6.17 -38.02 2.20
N LEU A 199 -7.49 -37.84 2.04
CA LEU A 199 -8.50 -38.84 2.32
C LEU A 199 -8.39 -40.06 1.40
N ALA A 200 -8.11 -39.85 0.11
CA ALA A 200 -7.87 -40.93 -0.85
C ALA A 200 -6.63 -41.75 -0.45
N LYS A 201 -5.53 -41.11 -0.09
CA LYS A 201 -4.32 -41.79 0.41
C LYS A 201 -4.60 -42.61 1.69
N LYS A 202 -5.57 -42.20 2.50
CA LYS A 202 -5.98 -42.89 3.71
C LYS A 202 -6.99 -44.05 3.44
N GLY A 203 -7.40 -44.24 2.18
CA GLY A 203 -8.42 -45.25 1.80
C GLY A 203 -9.86 -44.82 2.10
N ARG A 204 -10.10 -43.55 2.47
CA ARG A 204 -11.43 -42.99 2.75
C ARG A 204 -12.05 -42.45 1.46
N THR A 205 -12.33 -43.34 0.50
CA THR A 205 -12.73 -42.99 -0.87
C THR A 205 -14.03 -42.17 -0.91
N ALA A 206 -15.05 -42.54 -0.12
CA ALA A 206 -16.30 -41.79 -0.10
C ALA A 206 -16.11 -40.33 0.36
N ASP A 207 -15.30 -40.13 1.39
CA ASP A 207 -14.97 -38.78 1.91
C ASP A 207 -14.10 -37.99 0.92
N ALA A 208 -13.18 -38.67 0.21
CA ALA A 208 -12.36 -38.09 -0.84
C ALA A 208 -13.21 -37.57 -1.99
N ILE A 209 -14.21 -38.36 -2.44
CA ILE A 209 -15.14 -37.92 -3.47
C ILE A 209 -15.90 -36.67 -3.03
N ALA A 210 -16.46 -36.66 -1.82
CA ALA A 210 -17.22 -35.54 -1.30
C ALA A 210 -16.36 -34.25 -1.22
N ALA A 211 -15.11 -34.35 -0.75
CA ALA A 211 -14.20 -33.23 -0.68
C ALA A 211 -13.77 -32.76 -2.08
N GLY A 212 -13.55 -33.66 -3.02
CA GLY A 212 -13.23 -33.34 -4.42
C GLY A 212 -14.38 -32.63 -5.15
N GLU A 213 -15.61 -33.09 -4.95
CA GLU A 213 -16.83 -32.44 -5.46
C GLU A 213 -16.97 -31.01 -4.89
N LYS A 214 -16.66 -30.83 -3.58
CA LYS A 214 -16.65 -29.52 -2.95
C LYS A 214 -15.61 -28.60 -3.56
N ALA A 215 -14.42 -29.12 -3.88
CA ALA A 215 -13.40 -28.37 -4.58
C ALA A 215 -13.87 -27.93 -5.98
N LEU A 216 -14.49 -28.82 -6.76
CA LEU A 216 -15.08 -28.51 -8.06
C LEU A 216 -16.15 -27.41 -7.96
N GLN A 217 -17.01 -27.50 -6.93
CA GLN A 217 -18.04 -26.48 -6.69
C GLN A 217 -17.43 -25.10 -6.38
N LEU A 218 -16.44 -25.05 -5.47
CA LEU A 218 -15.81 -23.81 -5.02
C LEU A 218 -14.87 -23.18 -6.08
N GLY A 219 -14.39 -24.01 -7.02
CA GLY A 219 -13.54 -23.55 -8.11
C GLY A 219 -14.29 -22.90 -9.27
N LYS A 220 -15.63 -23.04 -9.34
CA LYS A 220 -16.44 -22.44 -10.41
C LYS A 220 -16.26 -20.93 -10.47
N GLY A 221 -15.93 -20.42 -11.68
CA GLY A 221 -15.71 -19.00 -11.92
C GLY A 221 -14.34 -18.48 -11.48
N ASN A 222 -13.48 -19.31 -10.92
CA ASN A 222 -12.08 -18.96 -10.67
C ASN A 222 -11.25 -19.29 -11.92
N GLU A 223 -10.70 -18.26 -12.57
CA GLU A 223 -9.96 -18.41 -13.83
C GLU A 223 -8.81 -19.41 -13.74
N THR A 224 -7.99 -19.32 -12.68
CA THR A 224 -6.86 -20.24 -12.45
C THR A 224 -7.33 -21.67 -12.31
N PHE A 225 -8.42 -21.91 -11.55
CA PHE A 225 -8.99 -23.24 -11.40
C PHE A 225 -9.53 -23.79 -12.72
N GLU A 226 -10.36 -23.03 -13.40
CA GLU A 226 -11.00 -23.43 -14.66
C GLU A 226 -9.97 -23.75 -15.74
N GLN A 227 -8.89 -22.96 -15.82
CA GLN A 227 -7.88 -23.13 -16.85
C GLN A 227 -6.89 -24.26 -16.56
N PHE A 228 -6.45 -24.42 -15.31
CA PHE A 228 -5.28 -25.26 -15.00
C PHE A 228 -5.58 -26.48 -14.17
N PHE A 229 -6.70 -26.52 -13.40
CA PHE A 229 -6.92 -27.56 -12.39
C PHE A 229 -8.20 -28.36 -12.57
N LYS A 230 -9.25 -27.77 -13.13
CA LYS A 230 -10.58 -28.36 -13.20
C LYS A 230 -10.60 -29.73 -13.85
N ALA A 231 -9.91 -29.88 -15.01
CA ALA A 231 -9.91 -31.13 -15.75
C ALA A 231 -9.28 -32.29 -14.96
N ASP A 232 -8.16 -32.03 -14.28
CA ASP A 232 -7.45 -33.02 -13.48
C ASP A 232 -8.25 -33.40 -12.21
N VAL A 233 -8.82 -32.40 -11.53
CA VAL A 233 -9.68 -32.61 -10.36
C VAL A 233 -10.88 -33.44 -10.74
N GLN A 234 -11.60 -33.09 -11.82
CA GLN A 234 -12.77 -33.83 -12.30
C GLN A 234 -12.42 -35.29 -12.66
N LYS A 235 -11.36 -35.49 -13.45
CA LYS A 235 -10.88 -36.81 -13.86
C LYS A 235 -10.55 -37.69 -12.64
N THR A 236 -9.90 -37.11 -11.64
CA THR A 236 -9.51 -37.84 -10.42
C THR A 236 -10.74 -38.24 -9.60
N VAL A 237 -11.69 -37.32 -9.39
CA VAL A 237 -12.94 -37.60 -8.67
C VAL A 237 -13.77 -38.66 -9.38
N ASP A 238 -13.87 -38.57 -10.71
CA ASP A 238 -14.58 -39.57 -11.52
C ASP A 238 -13.89 -40.96 -11.48
N GLY A 239 -12.56 -40.97 -11.37
CA GLY A 239 -11.79 -42.18 -11.14
C GLY A 239 -12.16 -42.86 -9.81
N TRP A 240 -12.23 -42.10 -8.73
CA TRP A 240 -12.59 -42.58 -7.40
C TRP A 240 -14.04 -43.11 -7.33
N LYS A 241 -14.96 -42.61 -8.16
CA LYS A 241 -16.34 -43.08 -8.25
C LYS A 241 -16.49 -44.44 -8.97
N LYS A 242 -15.50 -44.83 -9.76
CA LYS A 242 -15.54 -46.05 -10.59
C LYS A 242 -14.83 -47.24 -9.94
N GLY A 243 -13.99 -47.03 -8.98
CA GLY A 243 -13.25 -48.07 -8.25
C GLY A 243 -13.76 -48.25 -6.85
#